data_772c108a898465f06fc52207e4a54f2e
#
_entry.id   772c108a898465f06fc52207e4a54f2e
#
_cell.length_a   1.000
_cell.length_b   1.000
_cell.length_c   1.000
_cell.angle_alpha   90.00
_cell.angle_beta   90.00
_cell.angle_gamma   90.00
#
_symmetry.space_group_name_H-M   'P 1'
#
loop_
_entity.id
_entity.type
_entity.pdbx_description
1 polymer ?
#
loop_
_entity_poly.entity_id
_entity_poly.type
_entity_poly.pdbx_seq_one_letter_code
_entity_poly.pdbx_strand_id
1 'polypeptide(L)'
;YVATLTVLRGTSIAIGGLSYPVTGAIITEEFPARVRGIFMGLLQIGYPLGWAMASLWSMWILTEYGWRHLFLVGFVSLPMVFVVRHYLREPPRSVASQRNASIFNIFKLFGSSIRYRAAVLFAAQFLFVWAYAASIFLFPSFLLEARGMDSFNFSVLIGAGNGIGVFGYILAAWVGEYKLTRRNTVVLWTLLGAVFFQILVWRAETFGQILIMYSIMSMFFYGSAAVKFAYLAEVFPTPVRATAMAVCGSFAVTLGSAAGPYYVSLAVEAWGWN
;
A
#
# COMPACT_ATOMS: atom_id res chain seq x y z
N TYR A 1 17.28 -21.08 -8.22
CA TYR A 1 17.32 -19.60 -8.25
C TYR A 1 15.95 -18.98 -8.01
N VAL A 2 14.88 -19.40 -8.72
CA VAL A 2 13.53 -18.83 -8.56
C VAL A 2 12.99 -19.06 -7.13
N ALA A 3 13.07 -20.28 -6.62
CA ALA A 3 12.63 -20.61 -5.26
C ALA A 3 13.36 -19.79 -4.19
N THR A 4 14.68 -19.63 -4.32
CA THR A 4 15.49 -18.81 -3.40
C THR A 4 15.03 -17.34 -3.44
N LEU A 5 14.83 -16.78 -4.63
CA LEU A 5 14.35 -15.41 -4.79
C LEU A 5 12.96 -15.24 -4.18
N THR A 6 12.05 -16.19 -4.39
CA THR A 6 10.71 -16.19 -3.82
C THR A 6 10.72 -16.20 -2.30
N VAL A 7 11.55 -17.06 -1.69
CA VAL A 7 11.67 -17.13 -0.22
C VAL A 7 12.24 -15.83 0.34
N LEU A 8 13.34 -15.32 -0.25
CA LEU A 8 13.96 -14.07 0.20
C LEU A 8 13.00 -12.89 0.05
N ARG A 9 12.27 -12.80 -1.05
CA ARG A 9 11.27 -11.76 -1.28
C ARG A 9 10.09 -11.87 -0.30
N GLY A 10 9.59 -13.08 -0.09
CA GLY A 10 8.52 -13.33 0.87
C GLY A 10 8.92 -12.94 2.30
N THR A 11 10.14 -13.31 2.71
CA THR A 11 10.69 -12.92 4.02
C THR A 11 10.83 -11.40 4.15
N SER A 12 11.34 -10.73 3.12
CA SER A 12 11.49 -9.26 3.10
C SER A 12 10.14 -8.55 3.24
N ILE A 13 9.11 -9.00 2.52
CA ILE A 13 7.76 -8.44 2.59
C ILE A 13 7.13 -8.69 3.96
N ALA A 14 7.32 -9.89 4.54
CA ALA A 14 6.81 -10.22 5.87
C ALA A 14 7.41 -9.32 6.95
N ILE A 15 8.73 -9.13 6.93
CA ILE A 15 9.44 -8.24 7.87
C ILE A 15 8.98 -6.78 7.67
N GLY A 16 8.90 -6.31 6.42
CA GLY A 16 8.41 -4.96 6.10
C GLY A 16 6.98 -4.72 6.59
N GLY A 17 6.11 -5.73 6.50
CA GLY A 17 4.73 -5.67 6.98
C GLY A 17 4.60 -5.45 8.49
N LEU A 18 5.59 -5.85 9.29
CA LEU A 18 5.60 -5.62 10.74
C LEU A 18 5.76 -4.14 11.13
N SER A 19 6.34 -3.32 10.27
CA SER A 19 6.50 -1.89 10.52
C SER A 19 5.15 -1.14 10.51
N TYR A 20 4.18 -1.64 9.77
CA TYR A 20 2.90 -0.99 9.54
C TYR A 20 2.06 -0.75 10.83
N PRO A 21 1.79 -1.77 11.67
CA PRO A 21 1.08 -1.57 12.92
C PRO A 21 1.87 -0.75 13.93
N VAL A 22 3.19 -0.85 13.94
CA VAL A 22 4.06 -0.10 14.86
C VAL A 22 4.03 1.39 14.57
N THR A 23 4.23 1.78 13.31
CA THR A 23 4.19 3.20 12.92
C THR A 23 2.81 3.81 13.12
N GLY A 24 1.74 3.07 12.83
CA GLY A 24 0.38 3.51 13.10
C GLY A 24 0.10 3.73 14.60
N ALA A 25 0.61 2.85 15.47
CA ALA A 25 0.50 3.00 16.91
C ALA A 25 1.24 4.26 17.39
N ILE A 26 2.48 4.49 16.97
CA ILE A 26 3.27 5.67 17.31
C ILE A 26 2.52 6.95 16.94
N ILE A 27 1.99 7.06 15.73
CA ILE A 27 1.26 8.26 15.30
C ILE A 27 -0.01 8.46 16.14
N THR A 28 -0.72 7.39 16.50
CA THR A 28 -1.93 7.51 17.34
C THR A 28 -1.63 7.94 18.76
N GLU A 29 -0.45 7.68 19.27
CA GLU A 29 -0.03 8.02 20.64
C GLU A 29 0.61 9.40 20.74
N GLU A 30 1.43 9.78 19.77
CA GLU A 30 2.21 11.03 19.79
C GLU A 30 1.44 12.23 19.25
N PHE A 31 0.50 12.03 18.31
CA PHE A 31 -0.18 13.14 17.65
C PHE A 31 -1.61 13.35 18.15
N PRO A 32 -2.03 14.64 18.34
CA PRO A 32 -3.40 14.97 18.70
C PRO A 32 -4.41 14.47 17.67
N ALA A 33 -5.61 14.09 18.11
CA ALA A 33 -6.67 13.55 17.26
C ALA A 33 -6.97 14.44 16.04
N ARG A 34 -6.88 15.77 16.19
CA ARG A 34 -7.20 16.77 15.16
C ARG A 34 -6.30 16.69 13.92
N VAL A 35 -5.04 16.27 14.05
CA VAL A 35 -4.07 16.25 12.94
C VAL A 35 -3.58 14.84 12.62
N ARG A 36 -4.03 13.85 13.37
CA ARG A 36 -3.59 12.46 13.27
C ARG A 36 -3.82 11.88 11.87
N GLY A 37 -4.96 12.18 11.26
CA GLY A 37 -5.29 11.74 9.91
C GLY A 37 -4.31 12.25 8.85
N ILE A 38 -3.86 13.50 8.99
CA ILE A 38 -2.87 14.10 8.10
C ILE A 38 -1.52 13.40 8.24
N PHE A 39 -1.05 13.18 9.48
CA PHE A 39 0.23 12.50 9.72
C PHE A 39 0.20 11.02 9.28
N MET A 40 -0.95 10.34 9.43
CA MET A 40 -1.15 9.01 8.87
C MET A 40 -1.07 9.03 7.33
N GLY A 41 -1.66 10.03 6.69
CA GLY A 41 -1.54 10.24 5.24
C GLY A 41 -0.11 10.50 4.79
N LEU A 42 0.61 11.39 5.49
CA LEU A 42 2.01 11.71 5.21
C LEU A 42 2.92 10.49 5.35
N LEU A 43 2.74 9.66 6.37
CA LEU A 43 3.47 8.41 6.53
C LEU A 43 3.33 7.51 5.30
N GLN A 44 2.11 7.43 4.76
CA GLN A 44 1.80 6.56 3.63
C GLN A 44 2.39 7.04 2.30
N ILE A 45 2.81 8.30 2.19
CA ILE A 45 3.47 8.87 1.00
C ILE A 45 4.75 8.10 0.64
N GLY A 46 5.43 7.53 1.63
CA GLY A 46 6.62 6.70 1.41
C GLY A 46 6.42 5.55 0.43
N TYR A 47 5.19 5.00 0.34
CA TYR A 47 4.88 3.89 -0.56
C TYR A 47 4.93 4.29 -2.04
N PRO A 48 4.12 5.25 -2.53
CA PRO A 48 4.18 5.67 -3.94
C PRO A 48 5.49 6.38 -4.28
N LEU A 49 6.10 7.09 -3.33
CA LEU A 49 7.41 7.69 -3.53
C LEU A 49 8.49 6.63 -3.75
N GLY A 50 8.45 5.54 -2.98
CA GLY A 50 9.35 4.40 -3.18
C GLY A 50 9.19 3.76 -4.55
N TRP A 51 7.95 3.59 -5.04
CA TRP A 51 7.68 3.11 -6.40
C TRP A 51 8.20 4.07 -7.47
N ALA A 52 7.95 5.37 -7.31
CA ALA A 52 8.45 6.39 -8.24
C ALA A 52 9.98 6.39 -8.30
N MET A 53 10.66 6.38 -7.16
CA MET A 53 12.11 6.32 -7.08
C MET A 53 12.67 5.03 -7.69
N ALA A 54 12.07 3.88 -7.39
CA ALA A 54 12.49 2.60 -7.97
C ALA A 54 12.36 2.62 -9.50
N SER A 55 11.29 3.20 -10.04
CA SER A 55 11.08 3.34 -11.49
C SER A 55 12.12 4.27 -12.12
N LEU A 56 12.43 5.40 -11.49
CA LEU A 56 13.46 6.32 -11.98
C LEU A 56 14.84 5.66 -12.00
N TRP A 57 15.18 4.91 -10.97
CA TRP A 57 16.46 4.19 -10.93
C TRP A 57 16.51 3.04 -11.92
N SER A 58 15.36 2.38 -12.20
CA SER A 58 15.30 1.31 -13.19
C SER A 58 15.59 1.82 -14.60
N MET A 59 15.21 3.04 -14.95
CA MET A 59 15.49 3.63 -16.27
C MET A 59 16.99 3.64 -16.60
N TRP A 60 17.83 3.87 -15.61
CA TRP A 60 19.27 3.96 -15.78
C TRP A 60 19.98 2.65 -15.43
N ILE A 61 19.72 2.09 -14.26
CA ILE A 61 20.45 0.91 -13.76
C ILE A 61 20.14 -0.33 -14.59
N LEU A 62 18.88 -0.49 -15.04
CA LEU A 62 18.49 -1.68 -15.79
C LEU A 62 19.18 -1.76 -17.15
N THR A 63 19.36 -0.62 -17.81
CA THR A 63 19.99 -0.54 -19.13
C THR A 63 21.51 -0.72 -19.07
N GLU A 64 22.17 -0.15 -18.06
CA GLU A 64 23.63 -0.15 -17.96
C GLU A 64 24.19 -1.37 -17.18
N TYR A 65 23.54 -1.75 -16.08
CA TYR A 65 24.10 -2.72 -15.12
C TYR A 65 23.24 -3.98 -14.93
N GLY A 66 22.05 -3.99 -15.47
CA GLY A 66 21.10 -5.10 -15.36
C GLY A 66 20.36 -5.15 -14.01
N TRP A 67 19.35 -6.03 -13.95
CA TRP A 67 18.35 -6.08 -12.87
C TRP A 67 18.92 -6.39 -11.47
N ARG A 68 20.06 -7.11 -11.38
CA ARG A 68 20.66 -7.44 -10.09
C ARG A 68 21.14 -6.23 -9.31
N HIS A 69 21.62 -5.20 -10.00
CA HIS A 69 22.11 -3.98 -9.39
C HIS A 69 20.99 -3.12 -8.80
N LEU A 70 19.75 -3.29 -9.27
CA LEU A 70 18.59 -2.62 -8.65
C LEU A 70 18.39 -3.04 -7.18
N PHE A 71 18.74 -4.26 -6.80
CA PHE A 71 18.65 -4.69 -5.40
C PHE A 71 19.67 -4.00 -4.49
N LEU A 72 20.81 -3.55 -5.03
CA LEU A 72 21.82 -2.82 -4.27
C LEU A 72 21.30 -1.44 -3.84
N VAL A 73 20.37 -0.86 -4.59
CA VAL A 73 19.71 0.40 -4.22
C VAL A 73 18.99 0.28 -2.88
N GLY A 74 18.52 -0.90 -2.51
CA GLY A 74 17.93 -1.16 -1.19
C GLY A 74 18.85 -0.83 -0.02
N PHE A 75 20.18 -0.93 -0.19
CA PHE A 75 21.14 -0.56 0.84
C PHE A 75 21.14 0.95 1.19
N VAL A 76 20.62 1.81 0.33
CA VAL A 76 20.45 3.24 0.63
C VAL A 76 19.52 3.46 1.83
N SER A 77 18.65 2.50 2.13
CA SER A 77 17.79 2.59 3.32
C SER A 77 18.51 2.25 4.65
N LEU A 78 19.68 1.60 4.63
CA LEU A 78 20.38 1.18 5.84
C LEU A 78 20.80 2.34 6.77
N PRO A 79 21.35 3.46 6.28
CA PRO A 79 21.64 4.62 7.13
C PRO A 79 20.43 5.12 7.91
N MET A 80 19.20 5.00 7.32
CA MET A 80 17.97 5.42 7.97
C MET A 80 17.69 4.61 9.24
N VAL A 81 18.13 3.34 9.30
CA VAL A 81 17.99 2.51 10.51
C VAL A 81 18.76 3.12 11.68
N PHE A 82 19.96 3.64 11.44
CA PHE A 82 20.77 4.31 12.47
C PHE A 82 20.12 5.63 12.91
N VAL A 83 19.57 6.41 11.97
CA VAL A 83 18.84 7.65 12.26
C VAL A 83 17.61 7.35 13.13
N VAL A 84 16.78 6.39 12.72
CA VAL A 84 15.60 5.99 13.48
C VAL A 84 15.98 5.52 14.88
N ARG A 85 16.98 4.64 15.01
CA ARG A 85 17.43 4.13 16.31
C ARG A 85 17.97 5.23 17.23
N HIS A 86 18.58 6.26 16.69
CA HIS A 86 19.17 7.35 17.47
C HIS A 86 18.14 8.39 17.90
N TYR A 87 17.19 8.73 17.05
CA TYR A 87 16.24 9.84 17.28
C TYR A 87 14.87 9.38 17.76
N LEU A 88 14.41 8.18 17.40
CA LEU A 88 13.10 7.69 17.84
C LEU A 88 13.21 7.10 19.26
N ARG A 89 12.47 7.70 20.18
CA ARG A 89 12.27 7.14 21.53
C ARG A 89 11.03 6.25 21.53
N GLU A 90 11.08 5.17 22.29
CA GLU A 90 9.90 4.32 22.46
C GLU A 90 8.81 5.07 23.24
N PRO A 91 7.56 5.13 22.72
CA PRO A 91 6.46 5.76 23.44
C PRO A 91 6.24 5.08 24.80
N PRO A 92 6.06 5.84 25.90
CA PRO A 92 5.88 5.25 27.25
C PRO A 92 4.71 4.27 27.35
N ARG A 93 3.65 4.49 26.57
CA ARG A 93 2.46 3.62 26.53
C ARG A 93 2.76 2.29 25.84
N SER A 94 3.61 2.28 24.82
CA SER A 94 4.08 1.08 24.14
C SER A 94 4.84 0.18 25.12
N VAL A 95 5.75 0.73 25.90
CA VAL A 95 6.52 0.00 26.93
C VAL A 95 5.59 -0.60 28.01
N ALA A 96 4.60 0.14 28.46
CA ALA A 96 3.60 -0.35 29.43
C ALA A 96 2.71 -1.45 28.84
N SER A 97 2.38 -1.36 27.55
CA SER A 97 1.55 -2.34 26.84
C SER A 97 2.30 -3.64 26.53
N GLN A 98 3.61 -3.58 26.30
CA GLN A 98 4.44 -4.78 26.05
C GLN A 98 4.40 -5.77 27.21
N ARG A 99 4.31 -5.30 28.45
CA ARG A 99 4.19 -6.17 29.64
C ARG A 99 2.93 -7.05 29.64
N ASN A 100 1.88 -6.63 28.89
CA ASN A 100 0.61 -7.33 28.80
C ASN A 100 0.33 -7.87 27.37
N ALA A 101 1.32 -7.82 26.48
CA ALA A 101 1.17 -8.33 25.12
C ALA A 101 1.13 -9.86 25.16
N SER A 102 -0.01 -10.43 24.78
CA SER A 102 -0.20 -11.87 24.63
C SER A 102 -0.69 -12.16 23.23
N ILE A 103 -0.20 -13.24 22.63
CA ILE A 103 -0.74 -13.81 21.37
C ILE A 103 -2.25 -14.06 21.49
N PHE A 104 -2.73 -14.36 22.70
CA PHE A 104 -4.17 -14.48 23.00
C PHE A 104 -5.01 -13.23 22.76
N ASN A 105 -4.39 -12.06 22.57
CA ASN A 105 -5.12 -10.84 22.19
C ASN A 105 -5.78 -10.97 20.80
N ILE A 106 -5.30 -11.88 19.94
CA ILE A 106 -5.96 -12.18 18.66
C ILE A 106 -7.39 -12.71 18.92
N PHE A 107 -7.57 -13.57 19.93
CA PHE A 107 -8.89 -14.08 20.28
C PHE A 107 -9.86 -13.03 20.80
N LYS A 108 -9.35 -11.91 21.35
CA LYS A 108 -10.20 -10.77 21.77
C LYS A 108 -10.87 -10.07 20.58
N LEU A 109 -10.29 -10.15 19.37
CA LEU A 109 -10.94 -9.64 18.16
C LEU A 109 -12.20 -10.43 17.76
N PHE A 110 -12.28 -11.69 18.20
CA PHE A 110 -13.43 -12.55 17.96
C PHE A 110 -14.49 -12.43 19.06
N GLY A 111 -14.30 -11.56 20.06
CA GLY A 111 -15.30 -11.25 21.07
C GLY A 111 -16.58 -10.68 20.43
N SER A 112 -17.74 -10.95 21.04
CA SER A 112 -19.08 -10.68 20.47
C SER A 112 -19.32 -9.24 19.99
N SER A 113 -18.72 -8.26 20.66
CA SER A 113 -18.91 -6.83 20.32
C SER A 113 -18.03 -6.32 19.19
N ILE A 114 -16.89 -6.98 18.89
CA ILE A 114 -15.88 -6.47 17.97
C ILE A 114 -15.79 -7.34 16.71
N ARG A 115 -16.15 -8.64 16.81
CA ARG A 115 -15.98 -9.62 15.73
C ARG A 115 -16.56 -9.19 14.38
N TYR A 116 -17.75 -8.62 14.37
CA TYR A 116 -18.40 -8.19 13.14
C TYR A 116 -17.61 -7.04 12.47
N ARG A 117 -17.18 -6.05 13.26
CA ARG A 117 -16.35 -4.95 12.74
C ARG A 117 -15.02 -5.45 12.22
N ALA A 118 -14.36 -6.36 12.93
CA ALA A 118 -13.11 -6.95 12.50
C ALA A 118 -13.27 -7.74 11.20
N ALA A 119 -14.31 -8.57 11.08
CA ALA A 119 -14.59 -9.34 9.87
C ALA A 119 -14.87 -8.44 8.66
N VAL A 120 -15.73 -7.44 8.82
CA VAL A 120 -16.06 -6.49 7.73
C VAL A 120 -14.84 -5.70 7.29
N LEU A 121 -14.02 -5.18 8.24
CA LEU A 121 -12.83 -4.41 7.90
C LEU A 121 -11.73 -5.29 7.30
N PHE A 122 -11.57 -6.51 7.77
CA PHE A 122 -10.67 -7.49 7.16
C PHE A 122 -11.08 -7.77 5.71
N ALA A 123 -12.34 -8.11 5.48
CA ALA A 123 -12.87 -8.40 4.15
C ALA A 123 -12.75 -7.19 3.22
N ALA A 124 -13.09 -6.00 3.69
CA ALA A 124 -12.97 -4.76 2.91
C ALA A 124 -11.52 -4.46 2.53
N GLN A 125 -10.58 -4.64 3.47
CA GLN A 125 -9.16 -4.43 3.21
C GLN A 125 -8.59 -5.50 2.28
N PHE A 126 -8.93 -6.77 2.51
CA PHE A 126 -8.54 -7.87 1.64
C PHE A 126 -9.01 -7.67 0.20
N LEU A 127 -10.31 -7.42 0.00
CA LEU A 127 -10.90 -7.23 -1.34
C LEU A 127 -10.32 -5.99 -2.06
N PHE A 128 -10.11 -4.90 -1.32
CA PHE A 128 -9.50 -3.71 -1.90
C PHE A 128 -8.07 -3.99 -2.38
N VAL A 129 -7.25 -4.65 -1.55
CA VAL A 129 -5.87 -4.92 -1.90
C VAL A 129 -5.78 -6.03 -2.95
N TRP A 130 -6.67 -7.00 -2.90
CA TRP A 130 -6.80 -8.01 -3.94
C TRP A 130 -7.08 -7.38 -5.31
N ALA A 131 -8.08 -6.51 -5.40
CA ALA A 131 -8.40 -5.79 -6.64
C ALA A 131 -7.26 -4.87 -7.08
N TYR A 132 -6.64 -4.12 -6.15
CA TYR A 132 -5.48 -3.28 -6.42
C TYR A 132 -4.29 -4.09 -6.96
N ALA A 133 -3.92 -5.18 -6.29
CA ALA A 133 -2.78 -5.99 -6.67
C ALA A 133 -3.02 -6.74 -8.00
N ALA A 134 -4.23 -7.24 -8.22
CA ALA A 134 -4.66 -7.82 -9.49
C ALA A 134 -4.50 -6.82 -10.65
N SER A 135 -4.88 -5.56 -10.41
CA SER A 135 -4.85 -4.51 -11.44
C SER A 135 -3.45 -3.95 -11.70
N ILE A 136 -2.65 -3.74 -10.64
CA ILE A 136 -1.43 -2.92 -10.73
C ILE A 136 -0.16 -3.76 -10.85
N PHE A 137 -0.08 -4.93 -10.17
CA PHE A 137 1.17 -5.70 -10.17
C PHE A 137 1.47 -6.38 -11.50
N LEU A 138 0.44 -6.75 -12.27
CA LEU A 138 0.61 -7.31 -13.60
C LEU A 138 0.41 -6.27 -14.72
N PHE A 139 0.07 -5.04 -14.39
CA PHE A 139 -0.04 -3.95 -15.35
C PHE A 139 1.26 -3.70 -16.14
N PRO A 140 2.47 -3.82 -15.54
CA PRO A 140 3.72 -3.82 -16.28
C PRO A 140 3.76 -4.85 -17.42
N SER A 141 3.47 -6.12 -17.12
CA SER A 141 3.46 -7.18 -18.12
C SER A 141 2.42 -6.92 -19.20
N PHE A 142 1.23 -6.46 -18.82
CA PHE A 142 0.21 -6.06 -19.80
C PHE A 142 0.70 -4.96 -20.75
N LEU A 143 1.36 -3.93 -20.26
CA LEU A 143 1.86 -2.84 -21.10
C LEU A 143 3.01 -3.29 -22.01
N LEU A 144 3.92 -4.10 -21.51
CA LEU A 144 5.07 -4.59 -22.27
C LEU A 144 4.65 -5.66 -23.30
N GLU A 145 3.85 -6.65 -22.88
CA GLU A 145 3.53 -7.82 -23.70
C GLU A 145 2.31 -7.57 -24.61
N ALA A 146 1.21 -7.02 -24.07
CA ALA A 146 -0.01 -6.84 -24.84
C ALA A 146 -0.05 -5.53 -25.64
N ARG A 147 0.59 -4.46 -25.13
CA ARG A 147 0.62 -3.14 -25.76
C ARG A 147 1.95 -2.82 -26.47
N GLY A 148 2.97 -3.68 -26.35
CA GLY A 148 4.28 -3.50 -26.97
C GLY A 148 5.03 -2.24 -26.52
N MET A 149 4.75 -1.75 -25.31
CA MET A 149 5.40 -0.54 -24.78
C MET A 149 6.87 -0.83 -24.46
N ASP A 150 7.76 0.08 -24.82
CA ASP A 150 9.17 -0.03 -24.47
C ASP A 150 9.43 0.22 -22.97
N SER A 151 10.53 -0.32 -22.47
CA SER A 151 10.87 -0.27 -21.05
C SER A 151 11.10 1.16 -20.54
N PHE A 152 11.55 2.08 -21.37
CA PHE A 152 11.75 3.48 -20.99
C PHE A 152 10.40 4.17 -20.74
N ASN A 153 9.50 4.14 -21.73
CA ASN A 153 8.16 4.72 -21.60
C ASN A 153 7.36 4.09 -20.46
N PHE A 154 7.50 2.78 -20.27
CA PHE A 154 6.94 2.09 -19.12
C PHE A 154 7.46 2.66 -17.79
N SER A 155 8.78 2.84 -17.65
CA SER A 155 9.39 3.38 -16.41
C SER A 155 8.95 4.82 -16.16
N VAL A 156 8.87 5.65 -17.20
CA VAL A 156 8.34 7.03 -17.12
C VAL A 156 6.89 7.01 -16.64
N LEU A 157 6.06 6.14 -17.20
CA LEU A 157 4.64 6.03 -16.86
C LEU A 157 4.45 5.64 -15.38
N ILE A 158 5.13 4.61 -14.92
CA ILE A 158 5.04 4.15 -13.53
C ILE A 158 5.63 5.19 -12.57
N GLY A 159 6.78 5.79 -12.91
CA GLY A 159 7.43 6.81 -12.10
C GLY A 159 6.56 8.06 -11.94
N ALA A 160 6.10 8.62 -13.03
CA ALA A 160 5.27 9.83 -13.04
C ALA A 160 3.89 9.58 -12.39
N GLY A 161 3.23 8.47 -12.74
CA GLY A 161 1.92 8.14 -12.19
C GLY A 161 1.96 7.91 -10.68
N ASN A 162 2.97 7.21 -10.17
CA ASN A 162 3.13 7.05 -8.73
C ASN A 162 3.55 8.35 -8.04
N GLY A 163 4.38 9.19 -8.68
CA GLY A 163 4.72 10.52 -8.18
C GLY A 163 3.48 11.40 -8.01
N ILE A 164 2.56 11.40 -8.99
CA ILE A 164 1.27 12.10 -8.91
C ILE A 164 0.38 11.47 -7.82
N GLY A 165 0.45 10.16 -7.61
CA GLY A 165 -0.25 9.46 -6.55
C GLY A 165 0.01 10.01 -5.14
N VAL A 166 1.18 10.61 -4.90
CA VAL A 166 1.52 11.32 -3.64
C VAL A 166 0.49 12.41 -3.32
N PHE A 167 0.08 13.19 -4.32
CA PHE A 167 -0.96 14.22 -4.13
C PHE A 167 -2.29 13.61 -3.72
N GLY A 168 -2.58 12.39 -4.16
CA GLY A 168 -3.76 11.63 -3.75
C GLY A 168 -3.83 11.37 -2.26
N TYR A 169 -2.70 11.03 -1.64
CA TYR A 169 -2.62 10.86 -0.19
C TYR A 169 -2.95 12.15 0.56
N ILE A 170 -2.36 13.26 0.14
CA ILE A 170 -2.55 14.57 0.77
C ILE A 170 -4.00 15.02 0.62
N LEU A 171 -4.52 14.95 -0.61
CA LEU A 171 -5.88 15.39 -0.92
C LEU A 171 -6.93 14.55 -0.18
N ALA A 172 -6.79 13.22 -0.18
CA ALA A 172 -7.71 12.33 0.50
C ALA A 172 -7.68 12.50 2.02
N ALA A 173 -6.47 12.67 2.61
CA ALA A 173 -6.32 12.94 4.02
C ALA A 173 -7.01 14.26 4.41
N TRP A 174 -6.82 15.32 3.62
CA TRP A 174 -7.47 16.60 3.84
C TRP A 174 -8.99 16.53 3.70
N VAL A 175 -9.50 15.88 2.63
CA VAL A 175 -10.95 15.73 2.41
C VAL A 175 -11.59 14.88 3.51
N GLY A 176 -10.94 13.79 3.91
CA GLY A 176 -11.43 12.89 4.96
C GLY A 176 -11.39 13.49 6.37
N GLU A 177 -10.56 14.53 6.58
CA GLU A 177 -10.49 15.24 7.86
C GLU A 177 -11.46 16.41 7.94
N TYR A 178 -11.61 17.19 6.85
CA TYR A 178 -12.28 18.50 6.90
C TYR A 178 -13.59 18.58 6.10
N LYS A 179 -13.83 17.71 5.12
CA LYS A 179 -14.97 17.84 4.21
C LYS A 179 -15.96 16.68 4.26
N LEU A 180 -15.46 15.46 4.32
CA LEU A 180 -16.26 14.24 4.34
C LEU A 180 -15.91 13.39 5.55
N THR A 181 -16.80 12.44 5.88
CA THR A 181 -16.43 11.38 6.84
C THR A 181 -15.38 10.46 6.20
N ARG A 182 -14.50 9.88 7.01
CA ARG A 182 -13.46 8.94 6.54
C ARG A 182 -14.06 7.80 5.72
N ARG A 183 -15.19 7.25 6.16
CA ARG A 183 -15.91 6.21 5.42
C ARG A 183 -16.32 6.66 4.03
N ASN A 184 -16.95 7.82 3.92
CA ASN A 184 -17.42 8.33 2.62
C ASN A 184 -16.26 8.70 1.70
N THR A 185 -15.17 9.22 2.24
CA THR A 185 -13.94 9.48 1.47
C THR A 185 -13.37 8.19 0.91
N VAL A 186 -13.25 7.13 1.71
CA VAL A 186 -12.76 5.82 1.24
C VAL A 186 -13.64 5.28 0.11
N VAL A 187 -14.97 5.33 0.27
CA VAL A 187 -15.91 4.84 -0.74
C VAL A 187 -15.76 5.64 -2.03
N LEU A 188 -15.81 6.97 -1.95
CA LEU A 188 -15.71 7.85 -3.12
C LEU A 188 -14.39 7.66 -3.86
N TRP A 189 -13.27 7.68 -3.14
CA TRP A 189 -11.93 7.50 -3.73
C TRP A 189 -11.76 6.12 -4.37
N THR A 190 -12.24 5.07 -3.73
CA THR A 190 -12.17 3.72 -4.29
C THR A 190 -13.00 3.59 -5.57
N LEU A 191 -14.22 4.15 -5.58
CA LEU A 191 -15.08 4.14 -6.78
C LEU A 191 -14.46 4.94 -7.93
N LEU A 192 -13.96 6.14 -7.66
CA LEU A 192 -13.28 6.94 -8.69
C LEU A 192 -12.04 6.23 -9.23
N GLY A 193 -11.22 5.64 -8.35
CA GLY A 193 -10.07 4.84 -8.76
C GLY A 193 -10.46 3.66 -9.67
N ALA A 194 -11.54 2.95 -9.33
CA ALA A 194 -12.04 1.85 -10.14
C ALA A 194 -12.56 2.33 -11.51
N VAL A 195 -13.29 3.43 -11.57
CA VAL A 195 -13.79 4.01 -12.84
C VAL A 195 -12.62 4.42 -13.74
N PHE A 196 -11.63 5.14 -13.20
CA PHE A 196 -10.46 5.53 -13.99
C PHE A 196 -9.61 4.35 -14.42
N PHE A 197 -9.56 3.26 -13.64
CA PHE A 197 -8.91 2.03 -14.06
C PHE A 197 -9.64 1.39 -15.25
N GLN A 198 -10.97 1.34 -15.25
CA GLN A 198 -11.73 0.84 -16.40
C GLN A 198 -11.50 1.69 -17.66
N ILE A 199 -11.50 3.01 -17.52
CA ILE A 199 -11.19 3.91 -18.64
C ILE A 199 -9.77 3.68 -19.15
N LEU A 200 -8.80 3.50 -18.26
CA LEU A 200 -7.41 3.20 -18.58
C LEU A 200 -7.29 1.94 -19.45
N VAL A 201 -7.94 0.85 -19.04
CA VAL A 201 -7.82 -0.44 -19.71
C VAL A 201 -8.56 -0.45 -21.06
N TRP A 202 -9.79 0.12 -21.10
CA TRP A 202 -10.68 -0.02 -22.24
C TRP A 202 -10.64 1.13 -23.25
N ARG A 203 -10.13 2.32 -22.88
CA ARG A 203 -10.22 3.52 -23.70
C ARG A 203 -8.88 4.19 -23.98
N ALA A 204 -7.86 3.96 -23.14
CA ALA A 204 -6.57 4.62 -23.34
C ALA A 204 -5.73 3.84 -24.36
N GLU A 205 -5.42 4.47 -25.49
CA GLU A 205 -4.65 3.87 -26.58
C GLU A 205 -3.26 4.51 -26.73
N THR A 206 -3.18 5.83 -26.58
CA THR A 206 -1.92 6.55 -26.73
C THR A 206 -1.16 6.62 -25.38
N PHE A 207 0.17 6.74 -25.46
CA PHE A 207 1.01 6.90 -24.25
C PHE A 207 0.52 8.05 -23.35
N GLY A 208 0.16 9.19 -23.91
CA GLY A 208 -0.34 10.33 -23.15
C GLY A 208 -1.66 10.04 -22.43
N GLN A 209 -2.59 9.34 -23.09
CA GLN A 209 -3.86 8.92 -22.47
C GLN A 209 -3.61 7.93 -21.33
N ILE A 210 -2.75 6.93 -21.55
CA ILE A 210 -2.38 5.94 -20.54
C ILE A 210 -1.73 6.64 -19.34
N LEU A 211 -0.80 7.56 -19.57
CA LEU A 211 -0.12 8.31 -18.52
C LEU A 211 -1.10 9.14 -17.68
N ILE A 212 -2.00 9.88 -18.32
CA ILE A 212 -3.00 10.71 -17.61
C ILE A 212 -3.96 9.82 -16.81
N MET A 213 -4.53 8.79 -17.42
CA MET A 213 -5.51 7.92 -16.76
C MET A 213 -4.87 7.12 -15.62
N TYR A 214 -3.65 6.62 -15.81
CA TYR A 214 -2.90 5.93 -14.78
C TYR A 214 -2.57 6.86 -13.60
N SER A 215 -2.18 8.10 -13.87
CA SER A 215 -1.88 9.10 -12.85
C SER A 215 -3.11 9.46 -12.02
N ILE A 216 -4.26 9.68 -12.66
CA ILE A 216 -5.52 9.99 -11.98
C ILE A 216 -5.99 8.78 -11.16
N MET A 217 -5.95 7.58 -11.74
CA MET A 217 -6.28 6.34 -11.04
C MET A 217 -5.39 6.15 -9.80
N SER A 218 -4.06 6.33 -9.94
CA SER A 218 -3.09 6.21 -8.84
C SER A 218 -3.40 7.20 -7.73
N MET A 219 -3.75 8.44 -8.05
CA MET A 219 -4.14 9.47 -7.09
C MET A 219 -5.34 9.00 -6.23
N PHE A 220 -6.35 8.41 -6.84
CA PHE A 220 -7.53 7.94 -6.11
C PHE A 220 -7.25 6.65 -5.32
N PHE A 221 -6.56 5.67 -5.88
CA PHE A 221 -6.25 4.43 -5.16
C PHE A 221 -5.36 4.69 -3.94
N TYR A 222 -4.31 5.46 -4.10
CA TYR A 222 -3.41 5.78 -2.99
C TYR A 222 -4.10 6.64 -1.93
N GLY A 223 -4.87 7.64 -2.34
CA GLY A 223 -5.65 8.44 -1.40
C GLY A 223 -6.64 7.61 -0.57
N SER A 224 -7.30 6.63 -1.18
CA SER A 224 -8.16 5.68 -0.46
C SER A 224 -7.37 4.91 0.61
N ALA A 225 -6.14 4.47 0.31
CA ALA A 225 -5.30 3.73 1.26
C ALA A 225 -4.93 4.58 2.49
N ALA A 226 -4.61 5.87 2.31
CA ALA A 226 -4.29 6.79 3.40
C ALA A 226 -5.42 6.91 4.41
N VAL A 227 -6.64 7.17 3.93
CA VAL A 227 -7.81 7.35 4.79
C VAL A 227 -8.23 6.05 5.46
N LYS A 228 -8.11 4.91 4.77
CA LYS A 228 -8.39 3.59 5.36
C LYS A 228 -7.45 3.25 6.50
N PHE A 229 -6.17 3.59 6.38
CA PHE A 229 -5.21 3.34 7.44
C PHE A 229 -5.55 4.12 8.72
N ALA A 230 -5.88 5.41 8.58
CA ALA A 230 -6.35 6.23 9.69
C ALA A 230 -7.66 5.70 10.29
N TYR A 231 -8.62 5.35 9.44
CA TYR A 231 -9.90 4.80 9.87
C TYR A 231 -9.74 3.50 10.66
N LEU A 232 -8.88 2.59 10.19
CA LEU A 232 -8.61 1.32 10.85
C LEU A 232 -8.01 1.54 12.26
N ALA A 233 -7.10 2.51 12.41
CA ALA A 233 -6.48 2.84 13.69
C ALA A 233 -7.46 3.43 14.71
N GLU A 234 -8.54 4.07 14.25
CA GLU A 234 -9.52 4.76 15.12
C GLU A 234 -10.74 3.90 15.49
N VAL A 235 -11.14 2.97 14.64
CA VAL A 235 -12.34 2.15 14.85
C VAL A 235 -12.18 1.18 16.03
N PHE A 236 -10.95 0.73 16.32
CA PHE A 236 -10.70 -0.25 17.37
C PHE A 236 -10.30 0.38 18.70
N PRO A 237 -10.83 -0.15 19.83
CA PRO A 237 -10.41 0.27 21.17
C PRO A 237 -8.91 0.06 21.40
N THR A 238 -8.29 0.93 22.20
CA THR A 238 -6.84 0.91 22.47
C THR A 238 -6.27 -0.47 22.83
N PRO A 239 -6.91 -1.30 23.68
CA PRO A 239 -6.35 -2.60 24.08
C PRO A 239 -6.20 -3.62 22.96
N VAL A 240 -6.98 -3.50 21.88
CA VAL A 240 -6.96 -4.44 20.73
C VAL A 240 -6.52 -3.77 19.44
N ARG A 241 -6.25 -2.46 19.45
CA ARG A 241 -5.91 -1.67 18.24
C ARG A 241 -4.72 -2.22 17.48
N ALA A 242 -3.61 -2.46 18.16
CA ALA A 242 -2.39 -2.98 17.53
C ALA A 242 -2.64 -4.34 16.86
N THR A 243 -3.35 -5.24 17.55
CA THR A 243 -3.73 -6.55 17.02
C THR A 243 -4.69 -6.42 15.84
N ALA A 244 -5.66 -5.51 15.91
CA ALA A 244 -6.60 -5.26 14.82
C ALA A 244 -5.89 -4.68 13.59
N MET A 245 -4.94 -3.77 13.77
CA MET A 245 -4.11 -3.24 12.67
C MET A 245 -3.21 -4.31 12.05
N ALA A 246 -2.69 -5.24 12.87
CA ALA A 246 -1.92 -6.36 12.35
C ALA A 246 -2.79 -7.32 11.53
N VAL A 247 -3.97 -7.69 12.03
CA VAL A 247 -4.85 -8.67 11.38
C VAL A 247 -5.63 -8.03 10.22
N CYS A 248 -6.39 -6.96 10.46
CA CYS A 248 -7.24 -6.33 9.45
C CYS A 248 -6.46 -5.38 8.52
N GLY A 249 -5.27 -4.93 8.93
CA GLY A 249 -4.34 -4.17 8.11
C GLY A 249 -3.34 -5.10 7.41
N SER A 250 -2.20 -5.37 8.07
CA SER A 250 -1.05 -6.03 7.44
C SER A 250 -1.36 -7.42 6.90
N PHE A 251 -2.04 -8.29 7.65
CA PHE A 251 -2.34 -9.65 7.21
C PHE A 251 -3.34 -9.67 6.04
N ALA A 252 -4.39 -8.85 6.09
CA ALA A 252 -5.35 -8.70 4.98
C ALA A 252 -4.66 -8.16 3.72
N VAL A 253 -3.74 -7.19 3.86
CA VAL A 253 -2.93 -6.64 2.77
C VAL A 253 -2.05 -7.74 2.15
N THR A 254 -1.35 -8.51 2.97
CA THR A 254 -0.46 -9.58 2.49
C THR A 254 -1.22 -10.64 1.71
N LEU A 255 -2.36 -11.11 2.24
CA LEU A 255 -3.21 -12.09 1.56
C LEU A 255 -3.77 -11.54 0.24
N GLY A 256 -4.29 -10.30 0.24
CA GLY A 256 -4.82 -9.66 -0.97
C GLY A 256 -3.75 -9.47 -2.03
N SER A 257 -2.55 -9.03 -1.63
CA SER A 257 -1.42 -8.82 -2.54
C SER A 257 -0.88 -10.13 -3.15
N ALA A 258 -1.00 -11.23 -2.45
CA ALA A 258 -0.63 -12.55 -2.98
C ALA A 258 -1.71 -13.12 -3.90
N ALA A 259 -2.98 -13.04 -3.48
CA ALA A 259 -4.09 -13.61 -4.22
C ALA A 259 -4.37 -12.88 -5.55
N GLY A 260 -4.28 -11.54 -5.58
CA GLY A 260 -4.59 -10.75 -6.77
C GLY A 260 -3.79 -11.18 -8.01
N PRO A 261 -2.46 -11.05 -8.01
CA PRO A 261 -1.63 -11.42 -9.15
C PRO A 261 -1.72 -12.91 -9.49
N TYR A 262 -1.89 -13.78 -8.48
CA TYR A 262 -2.03 -15.21 -8.70
C TYR A 262 -3.25 -15.55 -9.57
N TYR A 263 -4.42 -15.01 -9.24
CA TYR A 263 -5.63 -15.26 -10.04
C TYR A 263 -5.56 -14.63 -11.43
N VAL A 264 -4.97 -13.43 -11.55
CA VAL A 264 -4.79 -12.81 -12.87
C VAL A 264 -3.79 -13.60 -13.71
N SER A 265 -2.69 -14.10 -13.15
CA SER A 265 -1.73 -14.92 -13.91
C SER A 265 -2.37 -16.20 -14.45
N LEU A 266 -3.23 -16.87 -13.65
CA LEU A 266 -3.99 -18.03 -14.12
C LEU A 266 -4.97 -17.67 -15.24
N ALA A 267 -5.63 -16.51 -15.13
CA ALA A 267 -6.53 -16.04 -16.19
C ALA A 267 -5.79 -15.72 -17.48
N VAL A 268 -4.64 -15.05 -17.39
CA VAL A 268 -3.78 -14.74 -18.54
C VAL A 268 -3.22 -16.01 -19.17
N GLU A 269 -2.84 -17.00 -18.38
CA GLU A 269 -2.38 -18.30 -18.90
C GLU A 269 -3.50 -19.05 -19.65
N ALA A 270 -4.75 -18.95 -19.16
CA ALA A 270 -5.89 -19.64 -19.77
C ALA A 270 -6.47 -18.92 -20.99
N TRP A 271 -6.52 -17.58 -21.00
CA TRP A 271 -7.26 -16.77 -21.99
C TRP A 271 -6.40 -15.72 -22.71
N GLY A 272 -5.12 -15.59 -22.36
CA GLY A 272 -4.26 -14.50 -22.84
C GLY A 272 -4.59 -13.15 -22.19
N TRP A 273 -4.06 -12.10 -22.78
CA TRP A 273 -4.31 -10.71 -22.34
C TRP A 273 -5.60 -10.08 -22.93
N ASN A 274 -6.39 -10.85 -23.67
CA ASN A 274 -7.60 -10.38 -24.37
C ASN A 274 -8.84 -10.39 -23.47
#